data_6ac86af15e894a46e7de52699ffb03d8
#
_entry.id   6ac86af15e894a46e7de52699ffb03d8
#
_cell.length_a   1.000
_cell.length_b   1.000
_cell.length_c   1.000
_cell.angle_alpha   90.00
_cell.angle_beta   90.00
_cell.angle_gamma   90.00
#
_symmetry.space_group_name_H-M   'P 1'
#
loop_
_entity.id
_entity.type
_entity.pdbx_description
1 polymer ?
#
loop_
_entity_poly.entity_id
_entity_poly.type
_entity_poly.pdbx_seq_one_letter_code
_entity_poly.pdbx_strand_id
1 'polypeptide(L)'
;MERPINESTRLLNLQQIIERARAEKSDEAFNMLTAEIDFLIESNSCLKEYVIKNADKINNEYFSYPVLVRKVLDIEHFTMVRYQDGEWTCMLKVEPHFSNKILKYGKELDEIGDQLLEIVKSNPDYYISTVAGTFYERASIAWPFLKKLKNLYVGEVFRRKSVEEGLDDFVKALNTRTVILVGPGWLSPLEKMFANTHVICSGENAVKEKEMKDLDERLHKAILNNIDKDPVILYSCFIPAKIIAHKYWELYKDKITQIDTGAIWDPYCGKKTRPYHESVIKRLGTNFKI
;
A
#
# COMPACT_ATOMS: atom_id res chain seq x y z
N MET A 1 -24.69 10.32 31.53
CA MET A 1 -23.78 11.00 30.60
C MET A 1 -22.81 9.94 30.09
N GLU A 2 -23.15 9.33 28.95
CA GLU A 2 -22.28 8.34 28.29
C GLU A 2 -21.02 9.07 27.80
N ARG A 3 -19.85 8.54 28.12
CA ARG A 3 -18.58 9.05 27.55
C ARG A 3 -18.66 8.91 26.04
N PRO A 4 -18.32 9.93 25.27
CA PRO A 4 -18.21 9.78 23.83
C PRO A 4 -17.25 8.63 23.55
N ILE A 5 -17.73 7.58 22.87
CA ILE A 5 -16.88 6.49 22.42
C ILE A 5 -15.83 7.13 21.53
N ASN A 6 -14.56 6.89 21.86
CA ASN A 6 -13.44 7.45 21.14
C ASN A 6 -13.58 7.09 19.65
N GLU A 7 -13.50 8.10 18.80
CA GLU A 7 -13.59 7.99 17.34
C GLU A 7 -12.69 6.87 16.79
N SER A 8 -11.49 6.73 17.33
CA SER A 8 -10.56 5.63 16.99
C SER A 8 -11.12 4.22 17.27
N THR A 9 -11.94 4.04 18.30
CA THR A 9 -12.56 2.74 18.63
C THR A 9 -13.68 2.42 17.65
N ARG A 10 -14.45 3.42 17.21
CA ARG A 10 -15.50 3.26 16.21
C ARG A 10 -14.95 2.90 14.85
N LEU A 11 -13.83 3.49 14.50
CA LEU A 11 -13.13 3.25 13.25
C LEU A 11 -12.53 1.86 13.16
N LEU A 12 -11.99 1.37 14.29
CA LEU A 12 -11.51 0.00 14.38
C LEU A 12 -12.66 -1.01 14.20
N ASN A 13 -13.82 -0.70 14.80
CA ASN A 13 -15.03 -1.52 14.63
C ASN A 13 -15.51 -1.54 13.18
N LEU A 14 -15.55 -0.39 12.50
CA LEU A 14 -15.95 -0.32 11.09
C LEU A 14 -15.00 -1.11 10.18
N GLN A 15 -13.70 -1.00 10.42
CA GLN A 15 -12.70 -1.77 9.69
C GLN A 15 -12.92 -3.28 9.86
N GLN A 16 -13.20 -3.74 11.08
CA GLN A 16 -13.53 -5.14 11.37
C GLN A 16 -14.83 -5.56 10.69
N ILE A 17 -15.85 -4.71 10.67
CA ILE A 17 -17.14 -4.97 10.00
C ILE A 17 -16.95 -5.06 8.48
N ILE A 18 -16.16 -4.16 7.87
CA ILE A 18 -15.82 -4.21 6.44
C ILE A 18 -15.07 -5.49 6.09
N GLU A 19 -14.08 -5.88 6.89
CA GLU A 19 -13.33 -7.11 6.69
C GLU A 19 -14.23 -8.35 6.84
N ARG A 20 -15.15 -8.34 7.81
CA ARG A 20 -16.12 -9.40 8.04
C ARG A 20 -17.15 -9.48 6.90
N ALA A 21 -17.69 -8.35 6.45
CA ALA A 21 -18.61 -8.31 5.30
C ALA A 21 -17.97 -8.87 4.03
N ARG A 22 -16.68 -8.59 3.82
CA ARG A 22 -15.91 -9.15 2.69
C ARG A 22 -15.66 -10.65 2.82
N ALA A 23 -15.39 -11.14 4.05
CA ALA A 23 -15.08 -12.54 4.29
C ALA A 23 -16.35 -13.42 4.21
N GLU A 24 -17.45 -12.94 4.76
CA GLU A 24 -18.67 -13.71 4.95
C GLU A 24 -19.66 -13.58 3.79
N LYS A 25 -19.51 -12.54 2.91
CA LYS A 25 -20.46 -12.23 1.82
C LYS A 25 -21.93 -12.30 2.28
N SER A 26 -22.19 -11.93 3.54
CA SER A 26 -23.50 -12.09 4.17
C SER A 26 -24.27 -10.77 4.19
N ASP A 27 -25.58 -10.85 3.97
CA ASP A 27 -26.48 -9.70 4.06
C ASP A 27 -26.48 -9.07 5.45
N GLU A 28 -26.24 -9.86 6.51
CA GLU A 28 -26.14 -9.39 7.89
C GLU A 28 -24.90 -8.50 8.09
N ALA A 29 -23.74 -8.94 7.59
CA ALA A 29 -22.52 -8.16 7.66
C ALA A 29 -22.63 -6.87 6.82
N PHE A 30 -23.36 -6.91 5.70
CA PHE A 30 -23.64 -5.73 4.88
C PHE A 30 -24.59 -4.75 5.60
N ASN A 31 -25.63 -5.26 6.26
CA ASN A 31 -26.57 -4.44 7.03
C ASN A 31 -25.88 -3.79 8.24
N MET A 32 -25.01 -4.51 8.95
CA MET A 32 -24.19 -3.94 10.03
C MET A 32 -23.25 -2.84 9.51
N LEU A 33 -22.61 -3.06 8.36
CA LEU A 33 -21.77 -2.06 7.70
C LEU A 33 -22.59 -0.82 7.33
N THR A 34 -23.77 -1.02 6.78
CA THR A 34 -24.68 0.08 6.39
C THR A 34 -25.14 0.87 7.61
N ALA A 35 -25.51 0.21 8.71
CA ALA A 35 -25.93 0.87 9.93
C ALA A 35 -24.80 1.69 10.60
N GLU A 36 -23.58 1.16 10.61
CA GLU A 36 -22.41 1.87 11.13
C GLU A 36 -22.00 3.04 10.23
N ILE A 37 -22.15 2.86 8.93
CA ILE A 37 -21.97 3.92 7.94
C ILE A 37 -23.04 5.00 8.12
N ASP A 38 -24.30 4.67 8.26
CA ASP A 38 -25.37 5.64 8.47
C ASP A 38 -25.13 6.45 9.75
N PHE A 39 -24.63 5.84 10.80
CA PHE A 39 -24.21 6.53 12.00
C PHE A 39 -23.02 7.48 11.79
N LEU A 40 -22.01 7.06 11.00
CA LEU A 40 -20.87 7.91 10.65
C LEU A 40 -21.25 9.01 9.66
N ILE A 41 -22.32 8.81 8.88
CA ILE A 41 -22.87 9.76 7.91
C ILE A 41 -23.46 11.00 8.57
N GLU A 42 -24.08 10.87 9.73
CA GLU A 42 -24.55 12.05 10.49
C GLU A 42 -23.39 12.95 10.89
N SER A 43 -22.18 12.39 10.97
CA SER A 43 -20.95 13.11 11.29
C SER A 43 -20.08 13.47 10.10
N ASN A 44 -20.24 12.83 8.92
CA ASN A 44 -19.34 13.08 7.77
C ASN A 44 -19.95 12.69 6.41
N SER A 45 -20.60 13.64 5.74
CA SER A 45 -21.27 13.45 4.44
C SER A 45 -20.34 12.91 3.32
N CYS A 46 -19.04 13.13 3.43
CA CYS A 46 -18.05 12.68 2.46
C CYS A 46 -17.90 11.16 2.41
N LEU A 47 -18.05 10.50 3.57
CA LEU A 47 -17.92 9.06 3.67
C LEU A 47 -19.09 8.33 2.99
N LYS A 48 -20.28 8.88 3.07
CA LYS A 48 -21.50 8.36 2.42
C LYS A 48 -21.33 8.26 0.91
N GLU A 49 -20.91 9.36 0.28
CA GLU A 49 -20.69 9.39 -1.16
C GLU A 49 -19.64 8.34 -1.59
N TYR A 50 -18.58 8.21 -0.78
CA TYR A 50 -17.55 7.21 -1.06
C TYR A 50 -18.10 5.79 -1.00
N VAL A 51 -18.83 5.44 0.05
CA VAL A 51 -19.35 4.09 0.25
C VAL A 51 -20.41 3.76 -0.82
N ILE A 52 -21.33 4.68 -1.11
CA ILE A 52 -22.33 4.49 -2.18
C ILE A 52 -21.63 4.27 -3.52
N LYS A 53 -20.67 5.14 -3.88
CA LYS A 53 -19.94 5.05 -5.15
C LYS A 53 -19.11 3.77 -5.28
N ASN A 54 -18.67 3.19 -4.17
CA ASN A 54 -17.80 2.03 -4.15
C ASN A 54 -18.47 0.79 -3.53
N ALA A 55 -19.78 0.82 -3.27
CA ALA A 55 -20.52 -0.33 -2.74
C ALA A 55 -20.30 -1.58 -3.61
N ASP A 56 -20.39 -1.46 -4.91
CA ASP A 56 -20.10 -2.53 -5.85
C ASP A 56 -18.64 -3.00 -5.81
N LYS A 57 -17.71 -2.08 -5.55
CA LYS A 57 -16.28 -2.38 -5.43
C LYS A 57 -15.94 -3.01 -4.07
N ILE A 58 -16.67 -2.67 -3.02
CA ILE A 58 -16.56 -3.30 -1.70
C ILE A 58 -17.08 -4.73 -1.76
N ASN A 59 -18.17 -4.97 -2.51
CA ASN A 59 -18.79 -6.27 -2.69
C ASN A 59 -18.14 -7.15 -3.76
N ASN A 60 -17.47 -6.56 -4.74
CA ASN A 60 -16.74 -7.30 -5.76
C ASN A 60 -15.27 -7.45 -5.35
N GLU A 61 -14.70 -8.62 -5.65
CA GLU A 61 -13.27 -8.96 -5.46
C GLU A 61 -12.32 -8.07 -6.30
N TYR A 62 -12.53 -6.78 -6.28
CA TYR A 62 -11.99 -5.87 -7.29
C TYR A 62 -10.44 -5.83 -7.33
N PHE A 63 -9.76 -5.91 -6.19
CA PHE A 63 -8.31 -6.07 -6.13
C PHE A 63 -7.90 -6.83 -4.87
N SER A 64 -8.28 -8.11 -4.82
CA SER A 64 -7.92 -9.00 -3.73
C SER A 64 -6.52 -9.59 -3.94
N TYR A 65 -5.97 -10.20 -2.91
CA TYR A 65 -4.71 -10.92 -3.01
C TYR A 65 -4.71 -12.00 -4.12
N PRO A 66 -5.74 -12.85 -4.30
CA PRO A 66 -5.81 -13.78 -5.42
C PRO A 66 -5.80 -13.11 -6.79
N VAL A 67 -6.48 -11.95 -6.92
CA VAL A 67 -6.47 -11.17 -8.17
C VAL A 67 -5.07 -10.65 -8.47
N LEU A 68 -4.36 -10.12 -7.46
CA LEU A 68 -2.98 -9.68 -7.61
C LEU A 68 -2.07 -10.83 -8.08
N VAL A 69 -2.15 -11.99 -7.42
CA VAL A 69 -1.35 -13.17 -7.78
C VAL A 69 -1.63 -13.59 -9.22
N ARG A 70 -2.91 -13.65 -9.62
CA ARG A 70 -3.31 -13.98 -11.00
C ARG A 70 -2.73 -13.00 -12.01
N LYS A 71 -2.86 -11.69 -11.79
CA LYS A 71 -2.31 -10.67 -12.69
C LYS A 71 -0.80 -10.81 -12.89
N VAL A 72 -0.06 -11.18 -11.83
CA VAL A 72 1.37 -11.45 -11.94
C VAL A 72 1.65 -12.70 -12.77
N LEU A 73 0.88 -13.78 -12.58
CA LEU A 73 1.00 -15.02 -13.35
C LEU A 73 0.62 -14.83 -14.83
N ASP A 74 -0.41 -14.06 -15.11
CA ASP A 74 -0.92 -13.78 -16.46
C ASP A 74 -0.08 -12.72 -17.21
N ILE A 75 1.03 -12.28 -16.61
CA ILE A 75 1.95 -11.28 -17.19
C ILE A 75 1.23 -9.96 -17.53
N GLU A 76 0.22 -9.60 -16.76
CA GLU A 76 -0.42 -8.30 -16.92
C GLU A 76 0.51 -7.17 -16.46
N HIS A 77 0.54 -6.09 -17.25
CA HIS A 77 1.23 -4.86 -16.86
C HIS A 77 0.27 -3.94 -16.09
N PHE A 78 0.62 -3.65 -14.88
CA PHE A 78 -0.16 -2.75 -14.01
C PHE A 78 0.73 -2.10 -12.96
N THR A 79 0.24 -1.02 -12.38
CA THR A 79 0.87 -0.36 -11.23
C THR A 79 -0.11 -0.38 -10.06
N MET A 80 0.36 -0.78 -8.89
CA MET A 80 -0.35 -0.70 -7.63
C MET A 80 0.51 0.01 -6.59
N VAL A 81 0.05 1.13 -6.09
CA VAL A 81 0.70 1.88 -5.02
C VAL A 81 -0.20 2.02 -3.81
N ARG A 82 0.40 2.23 -2.63
CA ARG A 82 -0.30 2.28 -1.36
C ARG A 82 -0.08 3.62 -0.69
N TYR A 83 -1.15 4.40 -0.57
CA TYR A 83 -1.18 5.65 0.17
C TYR A 83 -1.70 5.39 1.57
N GLN A 84 -0.80 5.40 2.54
CA GLN A 84 -1.11 5.15 3.95
C GLN A 84 -0.97 6.42 4.79
N ASP A 85 -0.89 6.26 6.11
CA ASP A 85 -0.80 7.38 7.06
C ASP A 85 0.37 8.32 6.74
N GLY A 86 1.53 7.79 6.41
CA GLY A 86 2.71 8.58 6.08
C GLY A 86 2.52 9.49 4.87
N GLU A 87 2.02 8.95 3.78
CA GLU A 87 1.75 9.68 2.55
C GLU A 87 0.67 10.76 2.75
N TRP A 88 -0.44 10.42 3.40
CA TRP A 88 -1.48 11.40 3.70
C TRP A 88 -1.00 12.49 4.65
N THR A 89 -0.16 12.16 5.62
CA THR A 89 0.46 13.13 6.51
C THR A 89 1.28 14.16 5.74
N CYS A 90 2.10 13.71 4.79
CA CYS A 90 2.89 14.60 3.95
C CYS A 90 2.00 15.47 3.04
N MET A 91 1.05 14.86 2.32
CA MET A 91 0.17 15.58 1.41
C MET A 91 -0.69 16.65 2.09
N LEU A 92 -1.15 16.37 3.30
CA LEU A 92 -2.02 17.28 4.07
C LEU A 92 -1.24 18.22 4.97
N LYS A 93 0.09 18.10 5.01
CA LYS A 93 1.01 18.93 5.83
C LYS A 93 0.58 18.98 7.30
N VAL A 94 0.13 17.83 7.83
CA VAL A 94 -0.31 17.71 9.23
C VAL A 94 0.76 16.97 10.03
N GLU A 95 0.93 17.37 11.30
CA GLU A 95 1.88 16.69 12.17
C GLU A 95 1.51 15.20 12.33
N PRO A 96 2.48 14.30 12.25
CA PRO A 96 2.22 12.89 12.44
C PRO A 96 1.84 12.62 13.89
N HIS A 97 0.59 12.22 14.13
CA HIS A 97 0.14 11.74 15.44
C HIS A 97 0.69 10.36 15.82
N PHE A 98 1.44 9.75 14.93
CA PHE A 98 1.98 8.41 15.12
C PHE A 98 3.40 8.47 15.69
N SER A 99 3.64 7.63 16.67
CA SER A 99 4.90 7.43 17.40
C SER A 99 6.12 7.02 16.54
N ASN A 100 6.02 7.08 15.24
CA ASN A 100 7.15 6.85 14.36
C ASN A 100 8.06 8.09 14.37
N LYS A 101 8.97 8.11 15.32
CA LYS A 101 10.08 9.07 15.46
C LYS A 101 10.97 9.23 14.22
N ILE A 102 10.60 8.58 13.13
CA ILE A 102 11.39 8.38 11.91
C ILE A 102 11.29 9.57 10.97
N LEU A 103 10.14 10.23 10.89
CA LEU A 103 9.94 11.39 10.05
C LEU A 103 9.98 12.66 10.90
N LYS A 104 11.13 13.30 10.95
CA LYS A 104 11.17 14.71 11.35
C LYS A 104 10.57 15.52 10.21
N TYR A 105 9.46 16.17 10.47
CA TYR A 105 8.83 17.12 9.56
C TYR A 105 9.84 18.17 9.13
N GLY A 106 9.94 18.44 7.84
CA GLY A 106 10.86 19.40 7.27
C GLY A 106 10.48 19.73 5.83
N LYS A 107 11.12 20.74 5.27
CA LYS A 107 10.87 21.23 3.90
C LYS A 107 10.86 20.12 2.84
N GLU A 108 11.72 19.11 2.98
CA GLU A 108 11.81 17.98 2.06
C GLU A 108 10.51 17.16 2.04
N LEU A 109 9.84 16.97 3.20
CA LEU A 109 8.57 16.26 3.27
C LEU A 109 7.41 17.09 2.74
N ASP A 110 7.45 18.41 2.84
CA ASP A 110 6.46 19.28 2.24
C ASP A 110 6.51 19.20 0.71
N GLU A 111 7.70 19.22 0.13
CA GLU A 111 7.92 19.09 -1.31
C GLU A 111 7.46 17.71 -1.84
N ILE A 112 7.76 16.66 -1.11
CA ILE A 112 7.27 15.31 -1.39
C ILE A 112 5.75 15.25 -1.28
N GLY A 113 5.17 15.87 -0.25
CA GLY A 113 3.73 15.94 -0.05
C GLY A 113 3.02 16.63 -1.21
N ASP A 114 3.58 17.74 -1.71
CA ASP A 114 3.06 18.45 -2.88
C ASP A 114 3.12 17.58 -4.14
N GLN A 115 4.22 16.87 -4.39
CA GLN A 115 4.35 15.93 -5.51
C GLN A 115 3.32 14.79 -5.42
N LEU A 116 3.16 14.18 -4.24
CA LEU A 116 2.15 13.13 -4.02
C LEU A 116 0.73 13.63 -4.28
N LEU A 117 0.43 14.86 -3.84
CA LEU A 117 -0.86 15.48 -4.04
C LEU A 117 -1.14 15.75 -5.53
N GLU A 118 -0.15 16.22 -6.27
CA GLU A 118 -0.28 16.41 -7.72
C GLU A 118 -0.51 15.08 -8.45
N ILE A 119 0.18 14.01 -8.05
CA ILE A 119 -0.06 12.67 -8.58
C ILE A 119 -1.52 12.23 -8.33
N VAL A 120 -2.04 12.40 -7.11
CA VAL A 120 -3.44 12.05 -6.80
C VAL A 120 -4.41 12.91 -7.60
N LYS A 121 -4.14 14.21 -7.77
CA LYS A 121 -4.96 15.13 -8.57
C LYS A 121 -4.97 14.77 -10.06
N SER A 122 -3.86 14.23 -10.59
CA SER A 122 -3.79 13.81 -12.00
C SER A 122 -4.70 12.63 -12.32
N ASN A 123 -5.23 11.96 -11.27
CA ASN A 123 -6.13 10.81 -11.40
C ASN A 123 -5.56 9.71 -12.30
N PRO A 124 -4.40 9.17 -11.97
CA PRO A 124 -3.71 8.21 -12.81
C PRO A 124 -4.52 6.92 -12.97
N ASP A 125 -4.39 6.29 -14.13
CA ASP A 125 -5.10 5.06 -14.46
C ASP A 125 -4.33 3.82 -13.95
N TYR A 126 -4.07 3.80 -12.64
CA TYR A 126 -3.51 2.65 -11.94
C TYR A 126 -4.16 2.49 -10.55
N TYR A 127 -3.90 1.37 -9.89
CA TYR A 127 -4.52 1.06 -8.60
C TYR A 127 -3.86 1.84 -7.47
N ILE A 128 -4.65 2.66 -6.79
CA ILE A 128 -4.26 3.36 -5.57
C ILE A 128 -4.96 2.71 -4.39
N SER A 129 -4.18 2.10 -3.48
CA SER A 129 -4.68 1.53 -2.24
C SER A 129 -4.56 2.53 -1.11
N THR A 130 -5.57 2.62 -0.26
CA THR A 130 -5.52 3.35 1.01
C THR A 130 -6.13 2.54 2.14
N VAL A 131 -5.71 2.80 3.37
CA VAL A 131 -6.22 2.09 4.55
C VAL A 131 -7.35 2.88 5.19
N ALA A 132 -8.45 2.21 5.50
CA ALA A 132 -9.63 2.84 6.08
C ALA A 132 -9.31 3.66 7.35
N GLY A 133 -8.55 3.12 8.30
CA GLY A 133 -8.19 3.82 9.54
C GLY A 133 -7.48 5.15 9.33
N THR A 134 -6.57 5.24 8.37
CA THR A 134 -5.88 6.47 8.00
C THR A 134 -6.81 7.46 7.31
N PHE A 135 -7.77 6.92 6.59
CA PHE A 135 -8.74 7.69 5.84
C PHE A 135 -9.63 8.54 6.76
N TYR A 136 -10.05 8.00 7.89
CA TYR A 136 -11.06 8.64 8.75
C TYR A 136 -10.58 9.92 9.43
N GLU A 137 -9.38 9.95 9.98
CA GLU A 137 -8.87 11.15 10.65
C GLU A 137 -8.70 12.33 9.70
N ARG A 138 -8.61 12.07 8.39
CA ARG A 138 -8.29 13.05 7.34
C ARG A 138 -9.24 12.97 6.16
N ALA A 139 -10.31 12.21 6.27
CA ALA A 139 -11.22 11.92 5.18
C ALA A 139 -11.85 13.18 4.58
N SER A 140 -12.23 14.15 5.41
CA SER A 140 -12.81 15.41 4.93
C SER A 140 -11.85 16.22 4.05
N ILE A 141 -10.54 16.14 4.33
CA ILE A 141 -9.51 16.86 3.59
C ILE A 141 -9.06 16.07 2.35
N ALA A 142 -8.91 14.74 2.48
CA ALA A 142 -8.46 13.88 1.40
C ALA A 142 -9.58 13.54 0.39
N TRP A 143 -10.83 13.51 0.84
CA TRP A 143 -11.96 13.08 0.04
C TRP A 143 -12.16 13.80 -1.29
N PRO A 144 -12.02 15.13 -1.40
CA PRO A 144 -12.16 15.84 -2.67
C PRO A 144 -11.24 15.31 -3.78
N PHE A 145 -10.10 14.71 -3.40
CA PHE A 145 -9.13 14.11 -4.31
C PHE A 145 -9.46 12.64 -4.55
N LEU A 146 -9.67 11.89 -3.49
CA LEU A 146 -9.93 10.44 -3.52
C LEU A 146 -11.16 10.07 -4.34
N LYS A 147 -12.26 10.83 -4.20
CA LYS A 147 -13.52 10.55 -4.92
C LYS A 147 -13.39 10.62 -6.44
N LYS A 148 -12.34 11.25 -6.94
CA LYS A 148 -12.08 11.38 -8.38
C LYS A 148 -11.26 10.21 -8.94
N LEU A 149 -10.58 9.45 -8.07
CA LEU A 149 -9.73 8.35 -8.51
C LEU A 149 -10.56 7.22 -9.12
N LYS A 150 -10.22 6.82 -10.33
CA LYS A 150 -10.89 5.74 -11.07
C LYS A 150 -10.71 4.38 -10.40
N ASN A 151 -9.47 4.11 -9.96
CA ASN A 151 -9.03 2.81 -9.47
C ASN A 151 -8.63 2.89 -7.99
N LEU A 152 -9.43 3.62 -7.19
CA LEU A 152 -9.25 3.65 -5.75
C LEU A 152 -9.65 2.32 -5.13
N TYR A 153 -8.79 1.80 -4.29
CA TYR A 153 -9.00 0.60 -3.51
C TYR A 153 -8.81 0.89 -2.02
N VAL A 154 -9.77 0.49 -1.20
CA VAL A 154 -9.67 0.62 0.26
C VAL A 154 -9.36 -0.73 0.88
N GLY A 155 -8.17 -0.90 1.41
CA GLY A 155 -7.77 -2.13 2.08
C GLY A 155 -6.27 -2.44 1.98
N GLU A 156 -5.90 -3.49 2.68
CA GLU A 156 -4.55 -4.05 2.76
C GLU A 156 -4.50 -5.41 2.04
N VAL A 157 -3.92 -5.44 0.84
CA VAL A 157 -3.84 -6.67 0.03
C VAL A 157 -2.98 -7.74 0.72
N PHE A 158 -1.87 -7.33 1.35
CA PHE A 158 -0.86 -8.28 1.83
C PHE A 158 -0.94 -8.59 3.32
N ARG A 159 -1.31 -7.63 4.16
CA ARG A 159 -1.12 -7.72 5.61
C ARG A 159 -1.84 -8.92 6.21
N ARG A 160 -3.14 -9.05 5.94
CA ARG A 160 -3.94 -10.15 6.47
C ARG A 160 -3.40 -11.49 5.99
N LYS A 161 -3.18 -11.62 4.69
CA LYS A 161 -2.66 -12.85 4.09
C LYS A 161 -1.30 -13.23 4.67
N SER A 162 -0.39 -12.26 4.81
CA SER A 162 0.93 -12.49 5.41
C SER A 162 0.87 -12.96 6.85
N VAL A 163 -0.08 -12.46 7.65
CA VAL A 163 -0.24 -12.85 9.05
C VAL A 163 -0.87 -14.24 9.18
N GLU A 164 -1.94 -14.50 8.44
CA GLU A 164 -2.78 -15.69 8.62
C GLU A 164 -2.26 -16.92 7.87
N GLU A 165 -1.88 -16.75 6.60
CA GLU A 165 -1.61 -17.88 5.71
C GLU A 165 -0.21 -17.88 5.10
N GLY A 166 0.38 -16.71 4.86
CA GLY A 166 1.66 -16.54 4.17
C GLY A 166 1.50 -16.02 2.74
N LEU A 167 2.63 -15.81 2.07
CA LEU A 167 2.71 -15.23 0.73
C LEU A 167 3.24 -16.23 -0.30
N ASP A 168 3.15 -17.53 -0.05
CA ASP A 168 3.77 -18.57 -0.88
C ASP A 168 3.28 -18.53 -2.33
N ASP A 169 1.98 -18.26 -2.55
CA ASP A 169 1.42 -18.17 -3.90
C ASP A 169 1.97 -16.96 -4.64
N PHE A 170 2.16 -15.83 -3.94
CA PHE A 170 2.76 -14.65 -4.52
C PHE A 170 4.25 -14.87 -4.84
N VAL A 171 5.00 -15.52 -3.93
CA VAL A 171 6.39 -15.91 -4.17
C VAL A 171 6.49 -16.84 -5.38
N LYS A 172 5.62 -17.85 -5.50
CA LYS A 172 5.55 -18.71 -6.69
C LYS A 172 5.30 -17.93 -7.96
N ALA A 173 4.36 -16.98 -7.93
CA ALA A 173 4.09 -16.11 -9.08
C ALA A 173 5.29 -15.23 -9.43
N LEU A 174 5.97 -14.65 -8.43
CA LEU A 174 7.18 -13.86 -8.65
C LEU A 174 8.31 -14.68 -9.27
N ASN A 175 8.45 -15.96 -8.91
CA ASN A 175 9.48 -16.84 -9.46
C ASN A 175 9.28 -17.17 -10.95
N THR A 176 8.13 -16.87 -11.53
CA THR A 176 7.89 -16.97 -12.98
C THR A 176 8.29 -15.72 -13.76
N ARG A 177 8.72 -14.67 -13.06
CA ARG A 177 8.97 -13.33 -13.61
C ARG A 177 10.40 -12.84 -13.33
N THR A 178 10.83 -11.86 -14.08
CA THR A 178 12.03 -11.10 -13.72
C THR A 178 11.65 -10.04 -12.69
N VAL A 179 12.21 -10.15 -11.48
CA VAL A 179 11.84 -9.30 -10.34
C VAL A 179 12.96 -8.32 -10.02
N ILE A 180 12.63 -7.03 -9.98
CA ILE A 180 13.47 -5.94 -9.48
C ILE A 180 12.92 -5.55 -8.11
N LEU A 181 13.66 -5.81 -7.05
CA LEU A 181 13.34 -5.40 -5.70
C LEU A 181 13.95 -4.05 -5.41
N VAL A 182 13.14 -3.09 -4.93
CA VAL A 182 13.58 -1.77 -4.49
C VAL A 182 13.32 -1.66 -3.00
N GLY A 183 14.37 -1.63 -2.20
CA GLY A 183 14.19 -1.63 -0.75
C GLY A 183 15.50 -1.60 0.03
N PRO A 184 15.42 -1.56 1.37
CA PRO A 184 16.62 -1.48 2.21
C PRO A 184 17.47 -2.74 2.11
N GLY A 185 18.78 -2.59 2.38
CA GLY A 185 19.76 -3.65 2.21
C GLY A 185 19.50 -4.93 3.02
N TRP A 186 18.72 -4.86 4.12
CA TRP A 186 18.35 -6.08 4.87
C TRP A 186 17.38 -7.00 4.11
N LEU A 187 16.84 -6.56 2.97
CA LEU A 187 16.01 -7.40 2.11
C LEU A 187 16.81 -8.26 1.13
N SER A 188 18.15 -8.17 1.14
CA SER A 188 19.03 -8.99 0.28
C SER A 188 18.77 -10.52 0.35
N PRO A 189 18.28 -11.12 1.44
CA PRO A 189 17.91 -12.54 1.41
C PRO A 189 16.85 -12.90 0.36
N LEU A 190 16.00 -11.94 -0.04
CA LEU A 190 14.97 -12.17 -1.06
C LEU A 190 15.54 -12.40 -2.47
N GLU A 191 16.80 -12.04 -2.70
CA GLU A 191 17.49 -12.36 -3.95
C GLU A 191 17.60 -13.88 -4.17
N LYS A 192 17.67 -14.64 -3.08
CA LYS A 192 17.66 -16.12 -3.13
C LYS A 192 16.25 -16.69 -3.28
N MET A 193 15.21 -15.91 -2.95
CA MET A 193 13.82 -16.37 -3.02
C MET A 193 13.19 -16.11 -4.37
N PHE A 194 13.30 -14.87 -4.89
CA PHE A 194 12.64 -14.47 -6.11
C PHE A 194 13.25 -13.22 -6.79
N ALA A 195 14.05 -12.40 -6.10
CA ALA A 195 14.51 -11.14 -6.69
C ALA A 195 15.76 -11.35 -7.56
N ASN A 196 15.66 -10.99 -8.85
CA ASN A 196 16.77 -11.09 -9.80
C ASN A 196 17.75 -9.90 -9.68
N THR A 197 17.24 -8.76 -9.20
CA THR A 197 18.00 -7.53 -9.02
C THR A 197 17.49 -6.82 -7.77
N HIS A 198 18.40 -6.39 -6.89
CA HIS A 198 18.06 -5.59 -5.72
C HIS A 198 18.66 -4.19 -5.83
N VAL A 199 17.80 -3.20 -5.99
CA VAL A 199 18.16 -1.79 -5.97
C VAL A 199 18.03 -1.30 -4.53
N ILE A 200 19.16 -1.20 -3.84
CA ILE A 200 19.18 -0.86 -2.42
C ILE A 200 18.87 0.62 -2.23
N CYS A 201 17.97 0.93 -1.31
CA CYS A 201 17.68 2.28 -0.85
C CYS A 201 17.97 2.42 0.66
N SER A 202 18.24 3.64 1.09
CA SER A 202 18.67 3.92 2.46
C SER A 202 17.51 4.09 3.47
N GLY A 203 16.35 3.54 3.18
CA GLY A 203 15.18 3.61 4.08
C GLY A 203 14.75 5.06 4.35
N GLU A 204 14.97 5.54 5.58
CA GLU A 204 14.57 6.89 6.00
C GLU A 204 15.22 8.02 5.21
N ASN A 205 16.45 7.83 4.73
CA ASN A 205 17.14 8.81 3.92
C ASN A 205 16.60 8.88 2.49
N ALA A 206 15.82 7.92 2.05
CA ALA A 206 15.27 7.89 0.69
C ALA A 206 14.37 9.09 0.36
N VAL A 207 13.93 9.86 1.37
CA VAL A 207 13.19 11.12 1.19
C VAL A 207 14.08 12.31 0.83
N LYS A 208 15.40 12.22 1.01
CA LYS A 208 16.32 13.29 0.64
C LYS A 208 16.49 13.33 -0.87
N GLU A 209 16.47 14.53 -1.43
CA GLU A 209 16.53 14.74 -2.89
C GLU A 209 17.69 13.97 -3.55
N LYS A 210 18.91 14.08 -2.98
CA LYS A 210 20.08 13.39 -3.51
C LYS A 210 19.91 11.87 -3.53
N GLU A 211 19.37 11.30 -2.45
CA GLU A 211 19.16 9.85 -2.32
C GLU A 211 18.05 9.37 -3.26
N MET A 212 16.99 10.18 -3.41
CA MET A 212 15.91 9.90 -4.37
C MET A 212 16.44 9.89 -5.80
N LYS A 213 17.28 10.86 -6.17
CA LYS A 213 17.87 10.94 -7.52
C LYS A 213 18.78 9.74 -7.80
N ASP A 214 19.67 9.40 -6.87
CA ASP A 214 20.53 8.23 -7.00
C ASP A 214 19.75 6.92 -7.09
N LEU A 215 18.70 6.76 -6.27
CA LEU A 215 17.80 5.63 -6.32
C LEU A 215 17.11 5.52 -7.70
N ASP A 216 16.60 6.64 -8.19
CA ASP A 216 15.94 6.73 -9.47
C ASP A 216 16.87 6.34 -10.63
N GLU A 217 18.10 6.85 -10.65
CA GLU A 217 19.10 6.51 -11.68
C GLU A 217 19.44 5.01 -11.68
N ARG A 218 19.65 4.42 -10.50
CA ARG A 218 19.95 2.98 -10.37
C ARG A 218 18.76 2.11 -10.76
N LEU A 219 17.56 2.50 -10.37
CA LEU A 219 16.34 1.78 -10.75
C LEU A 219 16.09 1.89 -12.25
N HIS A 220 16.25 3.07 -12.85
CA HIS A 220 16.11 3.24 -14.29
C HIS A 220 17.04 2.31 -15.07
N LYS A 221 18.30 2.24 -14.67
CA LYS A 221 19.26 1.31 -15.27
C LYS A 221 18.83 -0.15 -15.12
N ALA A 222 18.32 -0.53 -13.94
CA ALA A 222 17.82 -1.89 -13.71
C ALA A 222 16.60 -2.21 -14.58
N ILE A 223 15.69 -1.26 -14.76
CA ILE A 223 14.52 -1.40 -15.66
C ILE A 223 14.99 -1.59 -17.10
N LEU A 224 15.82 -0.71 -17.62
CA LEU A 224 16.31 -0.79 -19.00
C LEU A 224 17.01 -2.11 -19.32
N ASN A 225 17.79 -2.63 -18.37
CA ASN A 225 18.48 -3.92 -18.51
C ASN A 225 17.53 -5.13 -18.54
N ASN A 226 16.27 -4.95 -18.18
CA ASN A 226 15.30 -6.03 -18.06
C ASN A 226 13.97 -5.75 -18.78
N ILE A 227 13.85 -4.64 -19.50
CA ILE A 227 12.58 -4.18 -20.07
C ILE A 227 11.94 -5.20 -21.03
N ASP A 228 12.74 -5.97 -21.74
CA ASP A 228 12.30 -7.00 -22.69
C ASP A 228 11.88 -8.32 -22.00
N LYS A 229 11.94 -8.37 -20.66
CA LYS A 229 11.59 -9.53 -19.84
C LYS A 229 10.34 -9.32 -19.02
N ASP A 230 9.55 -8.32 -19.34
CA ASP A 230 8.32 -7.94 -18.61
C ASP A 230 8.53 -7.86 -17.09
N PRO A 231 9.43 -7.00 -16.59
CA PRO A 231 9.86 -7.05 -15.21
C PRO A 231 8.75 -6.65 -14.25
N VAL A 232 8.76 -7.29 -13.08
CA VAL A 232 7.96 -6.90 -11.91
C VAL A 232 8.84 -6.11 -10.96
N ILE A 233 8.46 -4.89 -10.66
CA ILE A 233 9.14 -4.01 -9.71
C ILE A 233 8.40 -4.04 -8.39
N LEU A 234 9.07 -4.48 -7.33
CA LEU A 234 8.54 -4.50 -5.97
C LEU A 234 9.14 -3.37 -5.16
N TYR A 235 8.29 -2.46 -4.69
CA TYR A 235 8.71 -1.35 -3.87
C TYR A 235 8.55 -1.63 -2.37
N SER A 236 9.63 -1.54 -1.64
CA SER A 236 9.71 -1.57 -0.17
C SER A 236 10.50 -0.36 0.35
N CYS A 237 10.39 0.77 -0.32
CA CYS A 237 11.22 1.95 -0.11
C CYS A 237 10.45 3.19 0.39
N PHE A 238 9.37 2.98 1.14
CA PHE A 238 8.66 4.05 1.83
C PHE A 238 7.96 5.05 0.89
N ILE A 239 7.85 6.34 1.27
CA ILE A 239 7.14 7.40 0.53
C ILE A 239 7.64 7.58 -0.91
N PRO A 240 8.97 7.60 -1.21
CA PRO A 240 9.48 7.75 -2.57
C PRO A 240 8.95 6.73 -3.59
N ALA A 241 8.55 5.55 -3.11
CA ALA A 241 7.98 4.52 -3.97
C ALA A 241 6.85 5.02 -4.87
N LYS A 242 5.99 5.91 -4.36
CA LYS A 242 4.81 6.40 -5.07
C LYS A 242 5.18 7.37 -6.19
N ILE A 243 6.15 8.25 -5.92
CA ILE A 243 6.64 9.23 -6.89
C ILE A 243 7.39 8.51 -8.01
N ILE A 244 8.27 7.58 -7.65
CA ILE A 244 9.07 6.80 -8.59
C ILE A 244 8.16 5.87 -9.41
N ALA A 245 7.21 5.20 -8.78
CA ALA A 245 6.26 4.33 -9.47
C ALA A 245 5.38 5.10 -10.46
N HIS A 246 4.94 6.33 -10.11
CA HIS A 246 4.20 7.18 -11.03
C HIS A 246 5.05 7.56 -12.26
N LYS A 247 6.29 8.01 -12.06
CA LYS A 247 7.22 8.33 -13.14
C LYS A 247 7.41 7.15 -14.11
N TYR A 248 7.64 5.96 -13.58
CA TYR A 248 7.86 4.79 -14.44
C TYR A 248 6.57 4.23 -15.03
N TRP A 249 5.42 4.46 -14.40
CA TRP A 249 4.13 4.20 -15.03
C TRP A 249 3.93 5.09 -16.28
N GLU A 250 4.26 6.37 -16.21
CA GLU A 250 4.17 7.27 -17.37
C GLU A 250 5.10 6.83 -18.51
N LEU A 251 6.30 6.36 -18.19
CA LEU A 251 7.30 5.96 -19.17
C LEU A 251 7.07 4.55 -19.75
N TYR A 252 6.59 3.61 -18.95
CA TYR A 252 6.67 2.17 -19.28
C TYR A 252 5.41 1.38 -18.89
N LYS A 253 4.23 1.99 -18.75
CA LYS A 253 3.01 1.35 -18.26
C LYS A 253 2.64 0.03 -18.93
N ASP A 254 2.96 -0.11 -20.22
CA ASP A 254 2.62 -1.29 -21.03
C ASP A 254 3.78 -2.31 -21.11
N LYS A 255 4.81 -2.14 -20.30
CA LYS A 255 6.03 -2.97 -20.33
C LYS A 255 6.49 -3.44 -18.96
N ILE A 256 5.94 -2.90 -17.89
CA ILE A 256 6.36 -3.22 -16.55
C ILE A 256 5.16 -3.43 -15.63
N THR A 257 5.34 -4.28 -14.63
CA THR A 257 4.41 -4.40 -13.49
C THR A 257 5.05 -3.75 -12.29
N GLN A 258 4.31 -2.92 -11.55
CA GLN A 258 4.81 -2.21 -10.39
C GLN A 258 3.91 -2.47 -9.18
N ILE A 259 4.49 -2.90 -8.06
CA ILE A 259 3.74 -3.27 -6.86
C ILE A 259 4.42 -2.68 -5.63
N ASP A 260 3.74 -1.76 -4.94
CA ASP A 260 4.18 -1.29 -3.63
C ASP A 260 3.82 -2.34 -2.56
N THR A 261 4.81 -3.08 -2.15
CA THR A 261 4.70 -4.10 -1.10
C THR A 261 4.94 -3.53 0.31
N GLY A 262 5.52 -2.34 0.42
CA GLY A 262 5.87 -1.73 1.71
C GLY A 262 6.76 -2.64 2.55
N ALA A 263 6.47 -2.73 3.86
CA ALA A 263 7.27 -3.49 4.82
C ALA A 263 6.90 -4.98 4.93
N ILE A 264 6.14 -5.52 3.97
CA ILE A 264 5.60 -6.89 4.05
C ILE A 264 6.70 -7.97 4.09
N TRP A 265 7.85 -7.68 3.49
CA TRP A 265 8.99 -8.60 3.39
C TRP A 265 9.93 -8.57 4.59
N ASP A 266 9.87 -7.53 5.43
CA ASP A 266 10.76 -7.39 6.58
C ASP A 266 10.78 -8.62 7.50
N PRO A 267 9.61 -9.20 7.89
CA PRO A 267 9.60 -10.38 8.76
C PRO A 267 10.19 -11.62 8.10
N TYR A 268 10.11 -11.73 6.77
CA TYR A 268 10.74 -12.81 6.01
C TYR A 268 12.27 -12.70 6.01
N CYS A 269 12.80 -11.50 6.26
CA CYS A 269 14.23 -11.24 6.43
C CYS A 269 14.63 -11.07 7.90
N GLY A 270 13.81 -11.54 8.84
CA GLY A 270 14.06 -11.48 10.27
C GLY A 270 13.99 -10.08 10.89
N LYS A 271 13.39 -9.11 10.21
CA LYS A 271 13.23 -7.74 10.71
C LYS A 271 11.81 -7.49 11.23
N LYS A 272 11.73 -6.83 12.40
CA LYS A 272 10.47 -6.42 13.03
C LYS A 272 10.36 -4.90 12.97
N THR A 273 9.79 -4.37 11.89
CA THR A 273 9.61 -2.92 11.68
C THR A 273 8.16 -2.46 11.89
N ARG A 274 7.22 -3.41 12.06
CA ARG A 274 5.79 -3.15 12.32
C ARG A 274 5.27 -4.08 13.41
N PRO A 275 4.22 -3.69 14.16
CA PRO A 275 3.66 -4.54 15.22
C PRO A 275 3.21 -5.93 14.73
N TYR A 276 2.56 -6.02 13.58
CA TYR A 276 2.07 -7.28 13.03
C TYR A 276 3.19 -8.25 12.56
N HIS A 277 4.42 -7.76 12.38
CA HIS A 277 5.55 -8.62 11.98
C HIS A 277 5.86 -9.71 13.01
N GLU A 278 5.55 -9.48 14.28
CA GLU A 278 5.70 -10.49 15.32
C GLU A 278 4.85 -11.74 15.03
N SER A 279 3.61 -11.54 14.63
CA SER A 279 2.70 -12.64 14.25
C SER A 279 3.21 -13.38 13.03
N VAL A 280 3.75 -12.67 12.03
CA VAL A 280 4.35 -13.29 10.83
C VAL A 280 5.58 -14.11 11.21
N ILE A 281 6.51 -13.54 11.99
CA ILE A 281 7.73 -14.23 12.44
C ILE A 281 7.36 -15.49 13.25
N LYS A 282 6.37 -15.38 14.15
CA LYS A 282 5.88 -16.54 14.92
C LYS A 282 5.32 -17.64 14.02
N ARG A 283 4.56 -17.28 12.98
CA ARG A 283 4.01 -18.22 11.99
C ARG A 283 5.12 -18.87 11.16
N LEU A 284 6.12 -18.12 10.73
CA LEU A 284 7.25 -18.62 9.97
C LEU A 284 8.09 -19.61 10.79
N GLY A 285 8.07 -19.49 12.13
CA GLY A 285 8.81 -20.37 13.04
C GLY A 285 10.31 -20.11 13.08
N THR A 286 10.99 -20.79 13.99
CA THR A 286 12.46 -20.69 14.15
C THR A 286 13.25 -21.30 13.00
N ASN A 287 12.60 -22.07 12.12
CA ASN A 287 13.23 -22.80 11.02
C ASN A 287 13.22 -22.01 9.69
N PHE A 288 12.61 -20.82 9.66
CA PHE A 288 12.65 -19.97 8.47
C PHE A 288 14.01 -19.26 8.41
N LYS A 289 15.01 -19.97 7.91
CA LYS A 289 16.30 -19.41 7.50
C LYS A 289 16.29 -19.34 5.98
N ILE A 290 16.27 -18.14 5.44
CA ILE A 290 16.56 -17.92 4.02
C ILE A 290 18.05 -18.09 3.78
#